data_7b8a1388c5336ecf8c5c8e13af7a32a0
#
_entry.id   7b8a1388c5336ecf8c5c8e13af7a32a0
#
_cell.length_a   1.000
_cell.length_b   1.000
_cell.length_c   1.000
_cell.angle_alpha   90.00
_cell.angle_beta   90.00
_cell.angle_gamma   90.00
#
_symmetry.space_group_name_H-M   'P 1'
#
loop_
_entity.id
_entity.type
_entity.pdbx_description
1 polymer ?
#
loop_
_entity_poly.entity_id
_entity_poly.type
_entity_poly.pdbx_seq_one_letter_code
_entity_poly.pdbx_strand_id
1 'polypeptide(L)'
;MMFECSRDIEVTNIKASFKLDTPVDLEYVKNRCRQLESKLGIVWYHTKPNILTIRFSGHTYILFKRSSHTEQAQHCNITRCRCCSDIVIGIQNFLFLIDQPPKIIDYTIDNYSCSANLGQFIPIDLVYSKSRSQYHIYQPERISALEIRCPPFISEDRKDSLCCLLYRSGKCSIVGGNNLLEIQAFFDWIKSTVIETCQTLAPICQS
;
A
#
# COMPACT_ATOMS: atom_id res chain seq x y z
N MET A 1 18.43 -3.34 -11.66
CA MET A 1 17.58 -3.02 -12.83
C MET A 1 16.47 -2.13 -12.30
N MET A 2 16.49 -0.81 -12.58
CA MET A 2 15.39 0.09 -12.23
C MET A 2 14.26 -0.21 -13.20
N PHE A 3 13.16 -0.77 -12.71
CA PHE A 3 11.92 -0.83 -13.48
C PHE A 3 11.36 0.59 -13.52
N GLU A 4 11.43 1.24 -14.68
CA GLU A 4 10.66 2.44 -14.93
C GLU A 4 9.18 2.03 -14.85
N CYS A 5 8.49 2.52 -13.82
CA CYS A 5 7.03 2.46 -13.73
C CYS A 5 6.48 3.11 -15.02
N SER A 6 5.49 2.49 -15.65
CA SER A 6 4.85 3.12 -16.81
C SER A 6 4.36 4.51 -16.41
N ARG A 7 4.27 5.45 -17.35
CA ARG A 7 3.81 6.82 -17.11
C ARG A 7 2.39 6.91 -16.53
N ASP A 8 1.66 5.79 -16.51
CA ASP A 8 0.23 5.72 -16.14
C ASP A 8 0.00 5.38 -14.68
N ILE A 9 0.99 4.80 -13.96
CA ILE A 9 0.87 4.37 -12.56
C ILE A 9 1.92 5.05 -11.69
N GLU A 10 1.48 5.66 -10.60
CA GLU A 10 2.33 6.27 -9.57
C GLU A 10 2.28 5.43 -8.29
N VAL A 11 3.44 5.02 -7.77
CA VAL A 11 3.54 4.38 -6.46
C VAL A 11 3.34 5.43 -5.36
N THR A 12 2.27 5.30 -4.60
CA THR A 12 1.92 6.24 -3.52
C THR A 12 2.42 5.77 -2.15
N ASN A 13 2.51 4.43 -1.97
CA ASN A 13 3.03 3.85 -0.74
C ASN A 13 3.55 2.43 -0.98
N ILE A 14 4.65 2.10 -0.31
CA ILE A 14 5.16 0.75 -0.19
C ILE A 14 5.12 0.36 1.27
N LYS A 15 4.57 -0.82 1.56
CA LYS A 15 4.73 -1.51 2.82
C LYS A 15 5.77 -2.60 2.65
N ALA A 16 6.80 -2.58 3.48
CA ALA A 16 7.81 -3.62 3.53
C ALA A 16 7.96 -4.17 4.95
N SER A 17 8.46 -5.37 5.07
CA SER A 17 8.81 -5.99 6.33
C SER A 17 10.28 -6.35 6.37
N PHE A 18 10.88 -6.26 7.55
CA PHE A 18 12.25 -6.67 7.81
C PHE A 18 12.38 -7.31 9.19
N LYS A 19 13.43 -8.07 9.38
CA LYS A 19 13.73 -8.76 10.63
C LYS A 19 15.02 -8.24 11.22
N LEU A 20 14.99 -7.91 12.50
CA LEU A 20 16.19 -7.57 13.26
C LEU A 20 16.97 -8.83 13.61
N ASP A 21 18.30 -8.78 13.63
CA ASP A 21 19.15 -9.91 14.00
C ASP A 21 18.90 -10.32 15.48
N THR A 22 18.74 -9.32 16.34
CA THR A 22 18.40 -9.51 17.75
C THR A 22 17.06 -8.86 18.08
N PRO A 23 16.22 -9.52 18.88
CA PRO A 23 15.00 -8.91 19.37
C PRO A 23 15.30 -7.63 20.17
N VAL A 24 14.43 -6.63 20.04
CA VAL A 24 14.50 -5.38 20.80
C VAL A 24 13.40 -5.35 21.86
N ASP A 25 13.71 -4.80 23.01
CA ASP A 25 12.74 -4.53 24.06
C ASP A 25 11.88 -3.33 23.71
N LEU A 26 10.56 -3.47 23.72
CA LEU A 26 9.63 -2.41 23.35
C LEU A 26 9.60 -1.26 24.35
N GLU A 27 9.85 -1.50 25.64
CA GLU A 27 9.98 -0.41 26.62
C GLU A 27 11.25 0.41 26.38
N TYR A 28 12.35 -0.25 26.04
CA TYR A 28 13.56 0.44 25.62
C TYR A 28 13.27 1.35 24.40
N VAL A 29 12.61 0.81 23.37
CA VAL A 29 12.24 1.60 22.17
C VAL A 29 11.34 2.79 22.52
N LYS A 30 10.34 2.61 23.40
CA LYS A 30 9.48 3.71 23.86
C LYS A 30 10.27 4.78 24.60
N ASN A 31 11.20 4.39 25.45
CA ASN A 31 12.05 5.34 26.17
C ASN A 31 12.96 6.12 25.22
N ARG A 32 13.50 5.47 24.19
CA ARG A 32 14.25 6.16 23.12
C ARG A 32 13.35 7.15 22.35
N CYS A 33 12.13 6.77 22.02
CA CYS A 33 11.16 7.68 21.41
C CYS A 33 10.93 8.92 22.28
N ARG A 34 10.70 8.78 23.59
CA ARG A 34 10.53 9.90 24.53
C ARG A 34 11.74 10.82 24.56
N GLN A 35 12.95 10.23 24.58
CA GLN A 35 14.20 11.02 24.58
C GLN A 35 14.38 11.81 23.28
N LEU A 36 14.05 11.23 22.14
CA LEU A 36 14.15 11.89 20.85
C LEU A 36 13.03 12.91 20.64
N GLU A 37 11.82 12.67 21.11
CA GLU A 37 10.72 13.64 21.08
C GLU A 37 11.10 14.91 21.82
N SER A 38 11.69 14.80 23.02
CA SER A 38 12.14 15.96 23.79
C SER A 38 13.26 16.76 23.11
N LYS A 39 14.08 16.09 22.27
CA LYS A 39 15.24 16.72 21.59
C LYS A 39 14.94 17.21 20.19
N LEU A 40 14.16 16.46 19.42
CA LEU A 40 13.94 16.67 17.98
C LEU A 40 12.48 17.01 17.64
N GLY A 41 11.53 16.84 18.57
CA GLY A 41 10.12 17.19 18.39
C GLY A 41 9.37 16.38 17.29
N ILE A 42 9.92 15.24 16.84
CA ILE A 42 9.50 14.60 15.59
C ILE A 42 9.03 13.16 15.77
N VAL A 43 9.11 12.60 16.98
CA VAL A 43 8.76 11.20 17.25
C VAL A 43 7.36 11.13 17.85
N TRP A 44 6.47 10.45 17.16
CA TRP A 44 5.17 10.07 17.70
C TRP A 44 5.09 8.55 17.80
N TYR A 45 4.57 8.02 18.90
CA TYR A 45 4.32 6.59 19.04
C TYR A 45 2.97 6.29 19.68
N HIS A 46 2.42 5.15 19.32
CA HIS A 46 1.18 4.61 19.86
C HIS A 46 1.34 3.14 20.22
N THR A 47 0.83 2.76 21.38
CA THR A 47 0.93 1.39 21.90
C THR A 47 -0.45 0.74 21.90
N LYS A 48 -0.54 -0.46 21.32
CA LYS A 48 -1.64 -1.41 21.48
C LYS A 48 -1.10 -2.66 22.19
N PRO A 49 -1.95 -3.56 22.71
CA PRO A 49 -1.48 -4.70 23.52
C PRO A 49 -0.33 -5.51 22.92
N ASN A 50 -0.31 -5.68 21.59
CA ASN A 50 0.70 -6.49 20.89
C ASN A 50 1.50 -5.71 19.83
N ILE A 51 1.33 -4.40 19.74
CA ILE A 51 1.88 -3.60 18.64
C ILE A 51 2.39 -2.26 19.18
N LEU A 52 3.60 -1.89 18.77
CA LEU A 52 4.13 -0.54 18.92
C LEU A 52 4.22 0.10 17.53
N THR A 53 3.50 1.20 17.33
CA THR A 53 3.56 1.99 16.10
C THR A 53 4.33 3.27 16.36
N ILE A 54 5.30 3.58 15.52
CA ILE A 54 6.18 4.75 15.62
C ILE A 54 6.14 5.53 14.31
N ARG A 55 6.04 6.86 14.39
CA ARG A 55 6.28 7.75 13.24
C ARG A 55 7.57 8.51 13.48
N PHE A 56 8.53 8.33 12.60
CA PHE A 56 9.84 8.97 12.70
C PHE A 56 10.43 9.20 11.32
N SER A 57 10.99 10.39 11.08
CA SER A 57 11.69 10.76 9.84
C SER A 57 10.89 10.45 8.55
N GLY A 58 9.58 10.77 8.56
CA GLY A 58 8.71 10.56 7.40
C GLY A 58 8.13 9.14 7.26
N HIS A 59 8.66 8.16 7.96
CA HIS A 59 8.23 6.76 7.90
C HIS A 59 7.34 6.36 9.07
N THR A 60 6.60 5.27 8.91
CA THR A 60 5.85 4.63 9.99
C THR A 60 6.36 3.21 10.18
N TYR A 61 6.76 2.88 11.41
CA TYR A 61 7.25 1.57 11.82
C TYR A 61 6.20 0.89 12.69
N ILE A 62 5.99 -0.40 12.47
CA ILE A 62 5.05 -1.21 13.24
C ILE A 62 5.81 -2.43 13.75
N LEU A 63 6.07 -2.46 15.05
CA LEU A 63 6.72 -3.57 15.72
C LEU A 63 5.68 -4.48 16.34
N PHE A 64 5.84 -5.77 16.14
CA PHE A 64 4.96 -6.79 16.70
C PHE A 64 5.68 -7.51 17.82
N LYS A 65 5.01 -7.68 18.97
CA LYS A 65 5.50 -8.53 20.06
C LYS A 65 5.75 -9.94 19.55
N ARG A 66 6.84 -10.55 19.98
CA ARG A 66 7.19 -11.93 19.63
C ARG A 66 6.20 -12.93 20.21
N SER A 67 5.69 -12.66 21.42
CA SER A 67 4.64 -13.43 22.08
C SER A 67 3.90 -12.55 23.09
N SER A 68 2.74 -13.01 23.59
CA SER A 68 1.98 -12.33 24.65
C SER A 68 2.76 -12.21 25.99
N HIS A 69 3.78 -13.02 26.18
CA HIS A 69 4.56 -13.09 27.42
C HIS A 69 5.89 -12.33 27.37
N THR A 70 6.22 -11.66 26.28
CA THR A 70 7.47 -10.90 26.12
C THR A 70 7.20 -9.51 25.58
N GLU A 71 7.91 -8.51 26.11
CA GLU A 71 7.93 -7.15 25.55
C GLU A 71 8.94 -7.01 24.38
N GLN A 72 9.38 -8.15 23.80
CA GLN A 72 10.36 -8.17 22.73
C GLN A 72 9.71 -8.21 21.35
N ALA A 73 10.26 -7.46 20.40
CA ALA A 73 9.92 -7.48 18.99
C ALA A 73 11.17 -7.77 18.14
N GLN A 74 10.99 -8.52 17.08
CA GLN A 74 12.05 -8.82 16.10
C GLN A 74 11.62 -8.49 14.68
N HIS A 75 10.31 -8.54 14.38
CA HIS A 75 9.75 -8.17 13.10
C HIS A 75 9.24 -6.74 13.13
N CYS A 76 9.59 -5.99 12.09
CA CYS A 76 9.15 -4.63 11.91
C CYS A 76 8.59 -4.45 10.50
N ASN A 77 7.41 -3.86 10.40
CA ASN A 77 6.90 -3.35 9.13
C ASN A 77 7.24 -1.88 9.02
N ILE A 78 7.63 -1.46 7.82
CA ILE A 78 7.82 -0.05 7.45
C ILE A 78 6.80 0.32 6.38
N THR A 79 6.25 1.52 6.47
CA THR A 79 5.33 2.08 5.47
C THR A 79 5.64 3.56 5.23
N ARG A 80 4.95 4.17 4.26
CA ARG A 80 5.19 5.54 3.76
C ARG A 80 6.47 5.65 2.94
N CYS A 81 6.88 4.56 2.31
CA CYS A 81 7.95 4.54 1.34
C CYS A 81 7.35 4.67 -0.08
N ARG A 82 8.07 5.33 -0.98
CA ARG A 82 7.65 5.49 -2.39
C ARG A 82 8.54 4.73 -3.35
N CYS A 83 9.73 4.36 -2.93
CA CYS A 83 10.71 3.59 -3.71
C CYS A 83 11.57 2.72 -2.79
N CYS A 84 12.37 1.83 -3.37
CA CYS A 84 13.27 0.95 -2.62
C CYS A 84 14.31 1.73 -1.80
N SER A 85 14.81 2.86 -2.30
CA SER A 85 15.74 3.71 -1.54
C SER A 85 15.10 4.29 -0.29
N ASP A 86 13.81 4.65 -0.32
CA ASP A 86 13.09 5.10 0.87
C ASP A 86 13.01 4.01 1.93
N ILE A 87 12.86 2.73 1.52
CA ILE A 87 12.84 1.61 2.45
C ILE A 87 14.20 1.50 3.15
N VAL A 88 15.30 1.54 2.38
CA VAL A 88 16.65 1.46 2.92
C VAL A 88 16.94 2.61 3.89
N ILE A 89 16.60 3.86 3.50
CA ILE A 89 16.73 5.03 4.37
C ILE A 89 15.88 4.87 5.63
N GLY A 90 14.66 4.40 5.49
CA GLY A 90 13.77 4.16 6.61
C GLY A 90 14.32 3.11 7.58
N ILE A 91 14.89 2.01 7.09
CA ILE A 91 15.54 1.00 7.93
C ILE A 91 16.73 1.62 8.70
N GLN A 92 17.56 2.43 8.05
CA GLN A 92 18.68 3.11 8.71
C GLN A 92 18.19 4.08 9.80
N ASN A 93 17.13 4.83 9.52
CA ASN A 93 16.49 5.72 10.51
C ASN A 93 15.93 4.92 11.70
N PHE A 94 15.38 3.73 11.46
CA PHE A 94 14.90 2.86 12.54
C PHE A 94 16.06 2.32 13.39
N LEU A 95 17.16 1.88 12.76
CA LEU A 95 18.36 1.44 13.49
C LEU A 95 18.93 2.56 14.36
N PHE A 96 18.98 3.78 13.85
CA PHE A 96 19.35 4.97 14.63
C PHE A 96 18.40 5.18 15.83
N LEU A 97 17.09 5.05 15.61
CA LEU A 97 16.09 5.18 16.67
C LEU A 97 16.34 4.22 17.84
N ILE A 98 16.72 2.98 17.54
CA ILE A 98 16.97 1.92 18.54
C ILE A 98 18.44 1.81 18.96
N ASP A 99 19.25 2.82 18.63
CA ASP A 99 20.67 2.92 19.01
C ASP A 99 21.53 1.76 18.47
N GLN A 100 21.20 1.29 17.26
CA GLN A 100 21.94 0.26 16.56
C GLN A 100 22.82 0.89 15.46
N PRO A 101 24.03 0.34 15.21
CA PRO A 101 24.86 0.82 14.11
C PRO A 101 24.18 0.61 12.76
N PRO A 102 24.46 1.48 11.78
CA PRO A 102 23.99 1.30 10.41
C PRO A 102 24.47 -0.04 9.85
N LYS A 103 23.55 -0.80 9.28
CA LYS A 103 23.84 -2.08 8.62
C LYS A 103 22.85 -2.35 7.50
N ILE A 104 23.24 -3.21 6.56
CA ILE A 104 22.32 -3.71 5.56
C ILE A 104 21.41 -4.75 6.21
N ILE A 105 20.13 -4.59 6.06
CA ILE A 105 19.10 -5.55 6.49
C ILE A 105 18.27 -5.92 5.26
N ASP A 106 18.10 -7.21 5.05
CA ASP A 106 17.20 -7.73 4.02
C ASP A 106 15.75 -7.38 4.37
N TYR A 107 14.99 -7.01 3.35
CA TYR A 107 13.58 -6.70 3.49
C TYR A 107 12.75 -7.36 2.40
N THR A 108 11.48 -7.56 2.69
CA THR A 108 10.48 -8.06 1.74
C THR A 108 9.43 -6.98 1.52
N ILE A 109 9.07 -6.73 0.27
CA ILE A 109 7.96 -5.85 -0.05
C ILE A 109 6.67 -6.65 0.09
N ASP A 110 5.83 -6.25 1.05
CA ASP A 110 4.56 -6.92 1.33
C ASP A 110 3.43 -6.40 0.44
N ASN A 111 3.45 -5.10 0.14
CA ASN A 111 2.36 -4.47 -0.60
C ASN A 111 2.79 -3.13 -1.22
N TYR A 112 2.30 -2.88 -2.43
CA TYR A 112 2.25 -1.56 -3.07
C TYR A 112 0.86 -0.97 -2.99
N SER A 113 0.78 0.34 -2.78
CA SER A 113 -0.40 1.15 -3.07
C SER A 113 -0.03 2.09 -4.20
N CYS A 114 -0.86 2.12 -5.23
CA CYS A 114 -0.61 2.91 -6.43
C CYS A 114 -1.81 3.80 -6.75
N SER A 115 -1.56 4.92 -7.41
CA SER A 115 -2.58 5.73 -8.05
C SER A 115 -2.40 5.70 -9.56
N ALA A 116 -3.51 5.78 -10.28
CA ALA A 116 -3.55 5.89 -11.74
C ALA A 116 -4.74 6.75 -12.16
N ASN A 117 -4.81 7.09 -13.44
CA ASN A 117 -5.94 7.86 -13.98
C ASN A 117 -6.27 7.40 -15.39
N LEU A 118 -7.53 7.09 -15.65
CA LEU A 118 -8.03 6.74 -16.98
C LEU A 118 -8.14 7.95 -17.91
N GLY A 119 -7.96 9.17 -17.41
CA GLY A 119 -7.94 10.40 -18.18
C GLY A 119 -9.30 10.91 -18.64
N GLN A 120 -10.40 10.29 -18.18
CA GLN A 120 -11.77 10.66 -18.57
C GLN A 120 -12.77 10.44 -17.44
N PHE A 121 -13.93 11.06 -17.54
CA PHE A 121 -15.07 10.80 -16.67
C PHE A 121 -15.62 9.39 -16.89
N ILE A 122 -15.93 8.67 -15.83
CA ILE A 122 -16.46 7.30 -15.86
C ILE A 122 -17.87 7.29 -15.25
N PRO A 123 -18.90 6.96 -16.03
CA PRO A 123 -20.27 6.79 -15.53
C PRO A 123 -20.39 5.43 -14.78
N ILE A 124 -19.92 5.37 -13.55
CA ILE A 124 -19.75 4.14 -12.75
C ILE A 124 -21.04 3.31 -12.71
N ASP A 125 -22.20 3.95 -12.49
CA ASP A 125 -23.49 3.26 -12.41
C ASP A 125 -23.79 2.49 -13.73
N LEU A 126 -23.49 3.11 -14.86
CA LEU A 126 -23.68 2.48 -16.18
C LEU A 126 -22.63 1.39 -16.45
N VAL A 127 -21.37 1.66 -16.11
CA VAL A 127 -20.29 0.66 -16.22
C VAL A 127 -20.65 -0.58 -15.40
N TYR A 128 -21.05 -0.42 -14.14
CA TYR A 128 -21.45 -1.52 -13.27
C TYR A 128 -22.64 -2.29 -13.83
N SER A 129 -23.69 -1.59 -14.26
CA SER A 129 -24.91 -2.24 -14.79
C SER A 129 -24.69 -3.02 -16.08
N LYS A 130 -23.73 -2.60 -16.92
CA LYS A 130 -23.44 -3.22 -18.23
C LYS A 130 -22.38 -4.30 -18.15
N SER A 131 -21.36 -4.14 -17.32
CA SER A 131 -20.26 -5.10 -17.26
C SER A 131 -20.69 -6.49 -16.75
N ARG A 132 -21.71 -6.56 -15.87
CA ARG A 132 -22.17 -7.77 -15.18
C ARG A 132 -21.03 -8.69 -14.69
N SER A 133 -19.87 -8.09 -14.42
CA SER A 133 -18.67 -8.79 -14.02
C SER A 133 -18.75 -9.20 -12.56
N GLN A 134 -18.44 -10.46 -12.26
CA GLN A 134 -18.32 -10.93 -10.88
C GLN A 134 -17.16 -10.26 -10.10
N TYR A 135 -16.27 -9.56 -10.79
CA TYR A 135 -15.14 -8.84 -10.19
C TYR A 135 -15.50 -7.39 -9.82
N HIS A 136 -16.69 -6.92 -10.16
CA HIS A 136 -17.15 -5.57 -9.89
C HIS A 136 -18.10 -5.54 -8.71
N ILE A 137 -17.82 -4.70 -7.72
CA ILE A 137 -18.66 -4.45 -6.54
C ILE A 137 -18.95 -2.96 -6.47
N TYR A 138 -20.23 -2.61 -6.44
CA TYR A 138 -20.65 -1.21 -6.32
C TYR A 138 -21.68 -1.05 -5.22
N GLN A 139 -21.30 -0.35 -4.17
CA GLN A 139 -22.11 -0.05 -2.98
C GLN A 139 -22.01 1.44 -2.67
N PRO A 140 -22.73 2.30 -3.41
CA PRO A 140 -22.60 3.76 -3.33
C PRO A 140 -22.91 4.33 -1.95
N GLU A 141 -23.71 3.64 -1.14
CA GLU A 141 -23.99 3.99 0.26
C GLU A 141 -22.79 3.82 1.19
N ARG A 142 -21.78 3.02 0.81
CA ARG A 142 -20.56 2.79 1.58
C ARG A 142 -19.38 3.56 1.03
N ILE A 143 -19.21 3.53 -0.30
CA ILE A 143 -18.09 4.17 -0.98
C ILE A 143 -18.51 4.65 -2.37
N SER A 144 -18.16 5.89 -2.69
CA SER A 144 -18.46 6.51 -4.00
C SER A 144 -17.50 6.07 -5.12
N ALA A 145 -17.10 4.80 -5.12
CA ALA A 145 -16.19 4.20 -6.10
C ALA A 145 -16.68 2.81 -6.50
N LEU A 146 -16.32 2.39 -7.71
CA LEU A 146 -16.46 1.01 -8.15
C LEU A 146 -15.24 0.23 -7.65
N GLU A 147 -15.45 -0.76 -6.80
CA GLU A 147 -14.44 -1.72 -6.41
C GLU A 147 -14.30 -2.76 -7.53
N ILE A 148 -13.10 -2.92 -8.04
CA ILE A 148 -12.75 -3.90 -9.07
C ILE A 148 -11.71 -4.84 -8.46
N ARG A 149 -12.05 -6.13 -8.36
CA ARG A 149 -11.12 -7.17 -7.88
C ARG A 149 -10.33 -7.76 -9.02
N CYS A 150 -9.08 -8.09 -8.76
CA CYS A 150 -8.21 -8.69 -9.76
C CYS A 150 -8.72 -10.06 -10.17
N PRO A 151 -8.92 -10.32 -11.49
CA PRO A 151 -9.28 -11.64 -11.98
C PRO A 151 -8.15 -12.66 -11.79
N PRO A 152 -8.48 -13.96 -11.58
CA PRO A 152 -7.48 -15.02 -11.37
C PRO A 152 -6.50 -15.22 -12.53
N PHE A 153 -6.89 -14.87 -13.76
CA PHE A 153 -6.02 -14.98 -14.94
C PHE A 153 -4.92 -13.90 -15.01
N ILE A 154 -4.99 -12.89 -14.13
CA ILE A 154 -3.93 -11.86 -13.99
C ILE A 154 -3.03 -12.19 -12.81
N SER A 155 -3.61 -12.68 -11.70
CA SER A 155 -2.88 -13.04 -10.49
C SER A 155 -3.47 -14.30 -9.88
N GLU A 156 -2.77 -15.44 -10.04
CA GLU A 156 -3.22 -16.74 -9.52
C GLU A 156 -3.01 -16.87 -8.02
N ASP A 157 -1.92 -16.27 -7.49
CA ASP A 157 -1.49 -16.50 -6.11
C ASP A 157 -2.27 -15.72 -5.05
N ARG A 158 -3.04 -14.68 -5.44
CA ARG A 158 -3.68 -13.75 -4.49
C ARG A 158 -5.07 -13.32 -4.92
N LYS A 159 -5.98 -14.26 -5.05
CA LYS A 159 -7.37 -14.07 -5.54
C LYS A 159 -8.14 -12.89 -4.90
N ASP A 160 -7.80 -12.49 -3.66
CA ASP A 160 -8.60 -11.52 -2.90
C ASP A 160 -7.84 -10.26 -2.45
N SER A 161 -6.56 -10.12 -2.79
CA SER A 161 -5.73 -9.03 -2.23
C SER A 161 -5.57 -7.84 -3.16
N LEU A 162 -5.45 -8.04 -4.47
CA LEU A 162 -5.25 -6.96 -5.44
C LEU A 162 -6.61 -6.41 -5.89
N CYS A 163 -6.88 -5.16 -5.55
CA CYS A 163 -8.11 -4.48 -5.94
C CYS A 163 -7.87 -3.04 -6.35
N CYS A 164 -8.79 -2.50 -7.13
CA CYS A 164 -8.83 -1.11 -7.58
C CYS A 164 -10.12 -0.45 -7.14
N LEU A 165 -10.02 0.74 -6.56
CA LEU A 165 -11.14 1.65 -6.38
C LEU A 165 -11.14 2.65 -7.54
N LEU A 166 -12.11 2.53 -8.44
CA LEU A 166 -12.30 3.42 -9.59
C LEU A 166 -13.34 4.48 -9.25
N TYR A 167 -12.95 5.74 -9.33
CA TYR A 167 -13.80 6.90 -9.09
C TYR A 167 -14.39 7.47 -10.37
N ARG A 168 -15.51 8.19 -10.29
CA ARG A 168 -16.16 8.86 -11.44
C ARG A 168 -15.23 9.81 -12.20
N SER A 169 -14.24 10.40 -11.53
CA SER A 169 -13.22 11.25 -12.15
C SER A 169 -12.22 10.50 -13.04
N GLY A 170 -12.32 9.18 -13.14
CA GLY A 170 -11.32 8.33 -13.79
C GLY A 170 -10.10 8.00 -12.93
N LYS A 171 -9.98 8.59 -11.73
CA LYS A 171 -8.90 8.23 -10.79
C LYS A 171 -9.08 6.82 -10.28
N CYS A 172 -7.95 6.11 -10.16
CA CYS A 172 -7.84 4.76 -9.61
C CYS A 172 -6.95 4.76 -8.38
N SER A 173 -7.36 4.01 -7.34
CA SER A 173 -6.50 3.64 -6.23
C SER A 173 -6.35 2.12 -6.23
N ILE A 174 -5.14 1.62 -6.49
CA ILE A 174 -4.84 0.20 -6.61
C ILE A 174 -4.04 -0.23 -5.39
N VAL A 175 -4.49 -1.29 -4.72
CA VAL A 175 -3.89 -1.81 -3.49
C VAL A 175 -3.85 -3.33 -3.48
N GLY A 176 -2.94 -3.93 -2.72
CA GLY A 176 -2.89 -5.38 -2.50
C GLY A 176 -1.81 -6.12 -3.28
N GLY A 177 -1.22 -5.53 -4.31
CA GLY A 177 -0.14 -6.15 -5.08
C GLY A 177 1.22 -6.07 -4.39
N ASN A 178 2.09 -7.04 -4.60
CA ASN A 178 3.50 -7.02 -4.17
C ASN A 178 4.48 -6.98 -5.36
N ASN A 179 3.95 -6.99 -6.58
CA ASN A 179 4.71 -6.93 -7.82
C ASN A 179 4.14 -5.84 -8.73
N LEU A 180 4.99 -4.91 -9.17
CA LEU A 180 4.57 -3.80 -10.02
C LEU A 180 4.13 -4.25 -11.43
N LEU A 181 4.68 -5.34 -11.96
CA LEU A 181 4.25 -5.89 -13.26
C LEU A 181 2.82 -6.43 -13.18
N GLU A 182 2.47 -7.09 -12.09
CA GLU A 182 1.12 -7.56 -11.83
C GLU A 182 0.12 -6.41 -11.69
N ILE A 183 0.51 -5.36 -10.97
CA ILE A 183 -0.30 -4.14 -10.82
C ILE A 183 -0.50 -3.46 -12.17
N GLN A 184 0.55 -3.40 -13.01
CA GLN A 184 0.45 -2.83 -14.35
C GLN A 184 -0.51 -3.65 -15.23
N ALA A 185 -0.36 -4.97 -15.26
CA ALA A 185 -1.25 -5.85 -16.03
C ALA A 185 -2.72 -5.72 -15.59
N PHE A 186 -2.94 -5.58 -14.28
CA PHE A 186 -4.26 -5.36 -13.74
C PHE A 186 -4.84 -4.00 -14.15
N PHE A 187 -4.04 -2.94 -14.11
CA PHE A 187 -4.48 -1.62 -14.55
C PHE A 187 -4.77 -1.58 -16.05
N ASP A 188 -3.96 -2.21 -16.88
CA ASP A 188 -4.17 -2.30 -18.32
C ASP A 188 -5.47 -3.05 -18.65
N TRP A 189 -5.77 -4.12 -17.92
CA TRP A 189 -7.04 -4.82 -18.04
C TRP A 189 -8.23 -3.95 -17.61
N ILE A 190 -8.12 -3.20 -16.49
CA ILE A 190 -9.18 -2.25 -16.10
C ILE A 190 -9.40 -1.20 -17.18
N LYS A 191 -8.31 -0.63 -17.69
CA LYS A 191 -8.33 0.42 -18.70
C LYS A 191 -9.07 -0.05 -19.96
N SER A 192 -8.73 -1.22 -20.50
CA SER A 192 -9.40 -1.80 -21.66
C SER A 192 -10.88 -2.07 -21.39
N THR A 193 -11.18 -2.80 -20.33
CA THR A 193 -12.55 -3.23 -19.99
C THR A 193 -13.49 -2.04 -19.75
N VAL A 194 -13.04 -1.03 -18.99
CA VAL A 194 -13.85 0.14 -18.67
C VAL A 194 -14.03 1.04 -19.89
N ILE A 195 -12.97 1.29 -20.67
CA ILE A 195 -13.06 2.15 -21.86
C ILE A 195 -13.95 1.51 -22.93
N GLU A 196 -13.82 0.22 -23.19
CA GLU A 196 -14.70 -0.50 -24.11
C GLU A 196 -16.17 -0.41 -23.68
N THR A 197 -16.44 -0.58 -22.37
CA THR A 197 -17.79 -0.42 -21.84
C THR A 197 -18.31 1.01 -22.04
N CYS A 198 -17.49 2.03 -21.80
CA CYS A 198 -17.88 3.42 -22.00
C CYS A 198 -18.15 3.74 -23.49
N GLN A 199 -17.34 3.22 -24.41
CA GLN A 199 -17.51 3.40 -25.85
C GLN A 199 -18.80 2.77 -26.38
N THR A 200 -19.21 1.61 -25.86
CA THR A 200 -20.49 0.96 -26.22
C THR A 200 -21.70 1.75 -25.69
N LEU A 201 -21.52 2.65 -24.73
CA LEU A 201 -22.58 3.50 -24.16
C LEU A 201 -22.74 4.84 -24.91
N ALA A 202 -21.70 5.31 -25.62
CA ALA A 202 -21.69 6.60 -26.27
C ALA A 202 -22.83 6.83 -27.30
N PRO A 203 -23.30 5.83 -28.06
CA PRO A 203 -24.41 6.02 -29.01
C PRO A 203 -25.77 6.29 -28.36
N ILE A 204 -25.95 5.89 -27.07
CA ILE A 204 -27.25 5.97 -26.37
C ILE A 204 -27.50 7.38 -25.80
N CYS A 205 -26.46 8.18 -25.60
CA CYS A 205 -26.57 9.52 -25.02
C CYS A 205 -26.77 10.66 -26.06
N GLN A 206 -26.86 10.33 -27.37
CA GLN A 206 -27.05 11.29 -28.45
C GLN A 206 -28.46 11.24 -29.08
N SER A 207 -29.35 10.44 -28.53
CA SER A 207 -30.77 10.34 -28.88
C SER A 207 -31.61 10.82 -27.65
#